data_947ceafa7135dcf9d1f7d96a2b2780ea
#
_entry.id   947ceafa7135dcf9d1f7d96a2b2780ea
#
_cell.length_a   1.000
_cell.length_b   1.000
_cell.length_c   1.000
_cell.angle_alpha   90.00
_cell.angle_beta   90.00
_cell.angle_gamma   90.00
#
_symmetry.space_group_name_H-M   'P 1'
#
loop_
_entity.id
_entity.type
_entity.pdbx_description
1 polymer ?
#
loop_
_entity_poly.entity_id
_entity_poly.type
_entity_poly.pdbx_seq_one_letter_code
_entity_poly.pdbx_strand_id
1 'polypeptide(L)' 'MNKFKDRLKEIRLEKKMTRKQLADKLFVSERLISYWENGKRECNFDTLIKISEIFNVSTDFLLGKSDF' A
#
# COMPACT_ATOMS: atom_id res chain seq x y z
N MET A 1 -6.35 15.06 -4.43
CA MET A 1 -6.53 13.63 -4.15
C MET A 1 -5.17 12.95 -4.09
N ASN A 2 -5.06 11.93 -3.27
CA ASN A 2 -3.80 11.23 -3.10
C ASN A 2 -3.63 10.13 -4.16
N LYS A 3 -2.41 9.59 -4.25
CA LYS A 3 -2.08 8.53 -5.21
C LYS A 3 -1.90 7.17 -4.54
N PHE A 4 -2.47 7.00 -3.36
CA PHE A 4 -2.24 5.79 -2.56
C PHE A 4 -2.53 4.50 -3.33
N LYS A 5 -3.68 4.43 -4.02
CA LYS A 5 -4.05 3.22 -4.76
C LYS A 5 -3.00 2.83 -5.80
N ASP A 6 -2.53 3.80 -6.55
CA ASP A 6 -1.56 3.55 -7.62
C ASP A 6 -0.18 3.25 -7.05
N ARG A 7 0.26 4.01 -6.05
CA ARG A 7 1.56 3.83 -5.42
C ARG A 7 1.67 2.49 -4.71
N LEU A 8 0.60 2.08 -4.01
CA LEU A 8 0.59 0.78 -3.34
C LEU A 8 0.76 -0.36 -4.34
N LYS A 9 0.01 -0.32 -5.42
CA LYS A 9 0.09 -1.34 -6.46
C LYS A 9 1.47 -1.36 -7.12
N GLU A 10 1.99 -0.18 -7.47
CA GLU A 10 3.31 -0.05 -8.10
C GLU A 10 4.40 -0.66 -7.23
N ILE A 11 4.46 -0.27 -5.95
CA ILE A 11 5.54 -0.73 -5.08
C ILE A 11 5.41 -2.21 -4.77
N ARG A 12 4.18 -2.72 -4.64
CA ARG A 12 3.96 -4.15 -4.44
C ARG A 12 4.50 -4.95 -5.62
N LEU A 13 4.15 -4.54 -6.84
CA LEU A 13 4.61 -5.22 -8.05
C LEU A 13 6.13 -5.09 -8.24
N GLU A 14 6.67 -3.92 -7.94
CA GLU A 14 8.12 -3.71 -8.02
C GLU A 14 8.88 -4.67 -7.11
N LYS A 15 8.35 -4.92 -5.92
CA LYS A 15 8.95 -5.85 -4.96
C LYS A 15 8.55 -7.30 -5.22
N LYS A 16 7.84 -7.56 -6.32
CA LYS A 16 7.40 -8.91 -6.73
C LYS A 16 6.60 -9.62 -5.64
N MET A 17 5.77 -8.87 -4.95
CA MET A 17 4.94 -9.38 -3.87
C MET A 17 3.51 -9.55 -4.36
N THR A 18 2.88 -10.68 -4.00
CA THR A 18 1.47 -10.89 -4.28
C THR A 18 0.60 -10.15 -3.27
N ARG A 19 -0.68 -9.94 -3.63
CA ARG A 19 -1.63 -9.37 -2.68
C ARG A 19 -1.74 -10.22 -1.43
N LYS A 20 -1.71 -11.54 -1.58
CA LYS A 20 -1.78 -12.45 -0.44
C LYS A 20 -0.57 -12.27 0.48
N GLN A 21 0.62 -12.16 -0.08
CA GLN A 21 1.82 -11.95 0.72
C GLN A 21 1.75 -10.64 1.50
N LEU A 22 1.29 -9.57 0.86
CA LEU A 22 1.14 -8.29 1.54
C LEU A 22 0.05 -8.37 2.61
N ALA A 23 -1.08 -9.00 2.29
CA ALA A 23 -2.17 -9.18 3.24
C ALA A 23 -1.69 -9.94 4.49
N ASP A 24 -0.91 -11.00 4.30
CA ASP A 24 -0.36 -11.77 5.41
C ASP A 24 0.55 -10.91 6.30
N LYS A 25 1.37 -10.05 5.69
CA LYS A 25 2.26 -9.16 6.46
C LYS A 25 1.50 -8.12 7.25
N LEU A 26 0.35 -7.70 6.76
CA LEU A 26 -0.47 -6.66 7.39
C LEU A 26 -1.59 -7.24 8.27
N PHE A 27 -1.75 -8.56 8.30
CA PHE A 27 -2.82 -9.24 9.06
C PHE A 27 -4.20 -8.77 8.60
N VAL A 28 -4.38 -8.63 7.29
CA VAL A 28 -5.67 -8.26 6.67
C VAL A 28 -6.00 -9.25 5.57
N SER A 29 -7.21 -9.15 5.01
CA SER A 29 -7.63 -10.01 3.90
C SER A 29 -7.05 -9.50 2.58
N GLU A 30 -6.90 -10.43 1.62
CA GLU A 30 -6.54 -10.06 0.25
C GLU A 30 -7.54 -9.10 -0.36
N ARG A 31 -8.84 -9.28 -0.03
CA ARG A 31 -9.91 -8.43 -0.53
C ARG A 31 -9.67 -6.97 -0.11
N LEU A 32 -9.20 -6.76 1.10
CA LEU A 32 -8.93 -5.41 1.58
C LEU A 32 -7.80 -4.76 0.78
N ILE A 33 -6.73 -5.53 0.50
CA ILE A 33 -5.65 -5.04 -0.36
C ILE A 33 -6.21 -4.63 -1.73
N SER A 34 -7.07 -5.47 -2.31
CA SER A 34 -7.69 -5.19 -3.59
C SER A 34 -8.52 -3.89 -3.55
N TYR A 35 -9.27 -3.67 -2.48
CA TYR A 35 -10.05 -2.44 -2.32
C TYR A 35 -9.15 -1.21 -2.28
N TRP A 36 -8.02 -1.30 -1.58
CA TRP A 36 -7.08 -0.18 -1.53
C TRP A 36 -6.47 0.10 -2.90
N GLU A 37 -6.10 -0.95 -3.64
CA GLU A 37 -5.46 -0.79 -4.96
C GLU A 37 -6.46 -0.35 -6.04
N ASN A 38 -7.74 -0.58 -5.83
CA ASN A 38 -8.78 -0.16 -6.76
C ASN A 38 -9.42 1.18 -6.36
N GLY A 39 -8.97 1.77 -5.27
CA GLY A 39 -9.48 3.07 -4.82
C GLY A 39 -10.85 3.02 -4.16
N LYS A 40 -11.34 1.82 -3.81
CA LYS A 40 -12.64 1.68 -3.14
C LYS A 40 -12.58 2.06 -1.67
N ARG A 41 -11.42 1.88 -1.05
CA ARG A 41 -11.17 2.23 0.35
C ARG A 41 -9.74 2.68 0.49
N GLU A 42 -9.48 3.44 1.54
CA GLU A 42 -8.13 3.78 1.96
C GLU A 42 -7.84 3.10 3.28
N CYS A 43 -6.57 2.86 3.56
CA CYS A 43 -6.18 2.26 4.83
C CYS A 43 -6.18 3.33 5.94
N ASN A 44 -6.16 2.89 7.19
CA ASN A 44 -5.98 3.82 8.30
C ASN A 44 -4.51 4.25 8.37
N PHE A 45 -4.24 5.26 9.21
CA PHE A 45 -2.91 5.85 9.29
C PHE A 45 -1.86 4.86 9.83
N ASP A 46 -2.23 4.05 10.81
CA ASP A 46 -1.29 3.06 11.35
C ASP A 46 -0.90 2.03 10.29
N THR A 47 -1.84 1.61 9.47
CA THR A 47 -1.56 0.69 8.36
C THR A 47 -0.69 1.37 7.31
N LEU A 48 -0.92 2.64 7.02
CA LEU A 48 -0.10 3.41 6.08
C LEU A 48 1.36 3.43 6.53
N ILE A 49 1.60 3.68 7.81
CA ILE A 49 2.94 3.66 8.39
C ILE A 49 3.57 2.27 8.23
N LYS A 50 2.80 1.22 8.52
CA LYS A 50 3.27 -0.15 8.41
C LYS A 50 3.66 -0.50 6.98
N ILE A 51 2.85 -0.10 6.00
CA ILE A 51 3.16 -0.32 4.58
C ILE A 51 4.46 0.39 4.21
N SER A 52 4.64 1.61 4.67
CA SER A 52 5.87 2.37 4.40
C SER A 52 7.11 1.63 4.94
N GLU A 53 6.98 1.03 6.11
CA GLU A 53 8.07 0.26 6.72
C GLU A 53 8.34 -1.03 5.98
N ILE A 54 7.28 -1.76 5.58
CA ILE A 54 7.43 -3.02 4.85
C ILE A 54 8.19 -2.80 3.54
N PHE A 55 7.87 -1.75 2.81
CA PHE A 55 8.47 -1.48 1.52
C PHE A 55 9.67 -0.54 1.58
N ASN A 56 9.98 -0.02 2.77
CA ASN A 56 11.07 0.94 2.97
C ASN A 56 10.91 2.16 2.07
N VAL A 57 9.72 2.71 2.03
CA VAL A 57 9.39 3.95 1.32
C VAL A 57 8.72 4.91 2.31
N SER A 58 8.70 6.19 1.97
CA SER A 58 8.06 7.18 2.84
C SER A 58 6.53 7.12 2.71
N THR A 59 5.84 7.59 3.74
CA THR A 59 4.39 7.78 3.66
C THR A 59 4.06 8.85 2.61
N ASP A 60 4.92 9.84 2.44
CA ASP A 60 4.76 10.87 1.41
C ASP A 60 4.76 10.25 0.01
N PHE A 61 5.66 9.28 -0.23
CA PHE A 61 5.66 8.53 -1.49
C PHE A 61 4.32 7.83 -1.69
N LEU A 62 3.85 7.11 -0.69
CA LEU A 62 2.60 6.35 -0.80
C LEU A 62 1.39 7.27 -1.05
N LEU A 63 1.41 8.48 -0.54
CA LEU A 63 0.32 9.43 -0.72
C LEU A 63 0.47 10.25 -2.00
N GLY A 64 1.62 10.15 -2.68
CA GLY A 64 1.86 10.88 -3.90
C GLY A 64 2.36 12.30 -3.69
N LYS A 65 2.74 12.66 -2.46
CA LYS A 65 3.27 13.99 -2.15
C LYS A 65 4.74 14.11 -2.55
N SER A 66 5.43 12.99 -2.64
CA SER A 66 6.85 12.91 -2.99
C SER A 66 7.06 11.75 -3.95
N ASP A 67 8.13 11.80 -4.74
CA ASP A 67 8.52 10.70 -5.62
C ASP A 67 9.42 9.69 -4.91
N PHE A 68 9.71 9.90 -3.66
CA PHE A 68 10.60 9.03 -2.87
C PHE A 68 9.94 8.55 -1.59
#